data_992e0c5d27111b5509be9854b84ed58a
#
_entry.id   992e0c5d27111b5509be9854b84ed58a
#
_cell.length_a   1.000
_cell.length_b   1.000
_cell.length_c   1.000
_cell.angle_alpha   90.00
_cell.angle_beta   90.00
_cell.angle_gamma   90.00
#
_symmetry.space_group_name_H-M   'P 1'
#
loop_
_entity.id
_entity.type
_entity.pdbx_description
1 polymer ?
#
loop_
_entity_poly.entity_id
_entity_poly.type
_entity_poly.pdbx_seq_one_letter_code
_entity_poly.pdbx_strand_id
1 'polypeptide(L)'
;MAFTTRRSLLGRMCEGNDASWREFYETYKPLILLCGGDMRLTPDEKDELVSRVMCEIFRKDIVGKFDPDKIPDGVVFKCEPGKGRFRHFMRGIIRNQALAIIRQRQPHGSLDVPGAPDPVAEKQWEDDWEREWQHHLYIEALKELKLRVDAKTYSAFELYAVQGRKPAEVAQFLELSVASVYTAKSRCIDIIKSIIEELKEQ
;
A
#
# COMPACT_ATOMS: atom_id res chain seq x y z
N MET A 1 21.52 7.95 5.74
CA MET A 1 20.89 7.05 6.73
C MET A 1 20.20 5.98 5.93
N ALA A 2 20.58 4.72 6.13
CA ALA A 2 19.99 3.60 5.43
C ALA A 2 18.52 3.49 5.86
N PHE A 3 17.61 3.52 4.89
CA PHE A 3 16.20 3.25 5.15
C PHE A 3 16.04 1.81 5.58
N THR A 4 15.63 1.67 6.79
CA THR A 4 15.33 0.39 7.42
C THR A 4 13.98 -0.07 6.86
N THR A 5 13.96 -1.26 6.33
CA THR A 5 12.82 -1.95 5.71
C THR A 5 11.54 -1.89 6.53
N ARG A 6 10.37 -2.15 5.93
CA ARG A 6 9.08 -2.32 6.64
C ARG A 6 9.13 -3.38 7.74
N ARG A 7 10.01 -4.38 7.63
CA ARG A 7 10.38 -5.26 8.75
C ARG A 7 10.77 -4.47 9.99
N SER A 8 11.50 -3.37 9.83
CA SER A 8 11.86 -2.52 10.96
C SER A 8 10.71 -1.65 11.45
N LEU A 9 9.78 -1.26 10.58
CA LEU A 9 8.56 -0.57 11.00
C LEU A 9 7.72 -1.49 11.88
N LEU A 10 7.46 -2.72 11.43
CA LEU A 10 6.74 -3.72 12.21
C LEU A 10 7.50 -4.06 13.50
N GLY A 11 8.82 -4.19 13.47
CA GLY A 11 9.66 -4.38 14.66
C GLY A 11 9.52 -3.24 15.66
N ARG A 12 9.61 -1.98 15.22
CA ARG A 12 9.42 -0.80 16.08
C ARG A 12 8.00 -0.70 16.65
N MET A 13 6.98 -1.17 15.90
CA MET A 13 5.61 -1.25 16.41
C MET A 13 5.49 -2.28 17.53
N CYS A 14 6.19 -3.43 17.44
CA CYS A 14 6.29 -4.42 18.53
C CYS A 14 6.89 -3.84 19.80
N GLU A 15 7.83 -2.91 19.66
CA GLU A 15 8.49 -2.24 20.78
C GLU A 15 7.62 -1.16 21.44
N GLY A 16 6.37 -0.97 20.96
CA GLY A 16 5.43 0.01 21.49
C GLY A 16 5.74 1.45 21.12
N ASN A 17 6.42 1.70 20.00
CA ASN A 17 6.77 3.03 19.54
C ASN A 17 5.58 3.72 18.86
N ASP A 18 5.00 4.73 19.50
CA ASP A 18 3.85 5.51 18.99
C ASP A 18 4.10 6.17 17.62
N ALA A 19 5.34 6.60 17.36
CA ALA A 19 5.70 7.18 16.06
C ALA A 19 5.61 6.15 14.95
N SER A 20 5.95 4.89 15.23
CA SER A 20 5.85 3.79 14.27
C SER A 20 4.41 3.42 13.97
N TRP A 21 3.51 3.50 14.94
CA TRP A 21 2.08 3.32 14.73
C TRP A 21 1.49 4.41 13.85
N ARG A 22 1.92 5.67 14.04
CA ARG A 22 1.52 6.78 13.16
C ARG A 22 2.05 6.60 11.74
N GLU A 23 3.32 6.24 11.59
CA GLU A 23 3.94 5.94 10.29
C GLU A 23 3.18 4.82 9.57
N PHE A 24 2.83 3.75 10.26
CA PHE A 24 2.03 2.65 9.74
C PHE A 24 0.66 3.11 9.28
N TYR A 25 -0.04 3.88 10.10
CA TYR A 25 -1.36 4.43 9.78
C TYR A 25 -1.31 5.29 8.51
N GLU A 26 -0.39 6.26 8.45
CA GLU A 26 -0.24 7.15 7.29
C GLU A 26 0.14 6.38 6.01
N THR A 27 0.93 5.33 6.16
CA THR A 27 1.35 4.48 5.04
C THR A 27 0.19 3.66 4.48
N TYR A 28 -0.60 3.00 5.33
CA TYR A 28 -1.60 2.03 4.89
C TYR A 28 -3.02 2.56 4.77
N LYS A 29 -3.35 3.69 5.41
CA LYS A 29 -4.68 4.32 5.29
C LYS A 29 -5.12 4.55 3.85
N PRO A 30 -4.28 5.12 2.94
CA PRO A 30 -4.68 5.32 1.56
C PRO A 30 -5.07 4.01 0.84
N LEU A 31 -4.28 2.95 1.04
CA LEU A 31 -4.56 1.63 0.47
C LEU A 31 -5.90 1.06 0.98
N ILE A 32 -6.17 1.16 2.28
CA ILE A 32 -7.43 0.68 2.87
C ILE A 32 -8.62 1.43 2.29
N LEU A 33 -8.51 2.76 2.13
CA LEU A 33 -9.56 3.60 1.55
C LEU A 33 -9.84 3.26 0.09
N LEU A 34 -8.80 2.97 -0.71
CA LEU A 34 -8.93 2.54 -2.11
C LEU A 34 -9.67 1.20 -2.19
N CYS A 35 -9.23 0.20 -1.45
CA CYS A 35 -9.90 -1.10 -1.37
C CYS A 35 -11.37 -0.99 -0.92
N GLY A 36 -11.65 -0.10 0.03
CA GLY A 36 -13.04 0.22 0.43
C GLY A 36 -13.85 0.83 -0.70
N GLY A 37 -13.22 1.63 -1.57
CA GLY A 37 -13.83 2.18 -2.79
C GLY A 37 -14.22 1.10 -3.79
N ASP A 38 -13.34 0.18 -4.08
CA ASP A 38 -13.58 -0.95 -4.99
C ASP A 38 -14.73 -1.84 -4.49
N MET A 39 -14.87 -1.98 -3.17
CA MET A 39 -15.98 -2.70 -2.53
C MET A 39 -17.24 -1.86 -2.35
N ARG A 40 -17.31 -0.66 -2.94
CA ARG A 40 -18.46 0.26 -2.92
C ARG A 40 -18.93 0.63 -1.50
N LEU A 41 -17.98 0.83 -0.60
CA LEU A 41 -18.26 1.36 0.71
C LEU A 41 -18.51 2.87 0.63
N THR A 42 -19.47 3.36 1.44
CA THR A 42 -19.72 4.80 1.62
C THR A 42 -18.52 5.48 2.29
N PRO A 43 -18.41 6.82 2.26
CA PRO A 43 -17.34 7.52 2.95
C PRO A 43 -17.22 7.14 4.44
N ASP A 44 -18.34 7.13 5.17
CA ASP A 44 -18.37 6.77 6.60
C ASP A 44 -17.92 5.32 6.85
N GLU A 45 -18.35 4.39 5.98
CA GLU A 45 -17.94 2.99 6.05
C GLU A 45 -16.47 2.76 5.71
N LYS A 46 -15.88 3.60 4.85
CA LYS A 46 -14.44 3.58 4.59
C LYS A 46 -13.64 4.01 5.82
N ASP A 47 -14.08 5.06 6.53
CA ASP A 47 -13.45 5.49 7.77
C ASP A 47 -13.62 4.43 8.87
N GLU A 48 -14.78 3.78 8.93
CA GLU A 48 -15.01 2.63 9.79
C GLU A 48 -14.07 1.46 9.42
N LEU A 49 -13.90 1.17 8.12
CA LEU A 49 -12.99 0.12 7.64
C LEU A 49 -11.56 0.39 8.11
N VAL A 50 -11.06 1.62 7.95
CA VAL A 50 -9.74 2.02 8.44
C VAL A 50 -9.62 1.75 9.92
N SER A 51 -10.59 2.20 10.71
CA SER A 51 -10.59 2.01 12.17
C SER A 51 -10.58 0.53 12.56
N ARG A 52 -11.42 -0.30 11.93
CA ARG A 52 -11.50 -1.75 12.18
C ARG A 52 -10.20 -2.47 11.81
N VAL A 53 -9.61 -2.16 10.65
CA VAL A 53 -8.34 -2.75 10.22
C VAL A 53 -7.22 -2.41 11.19
N MET A 54 -7.10 -1.14 11.60
CA MET A 54 -6.09 -0.70 12.56
C MET A 54 -6.29 -1.35 13.93
N CYS A 55 -7.53 -1.41 14.42
CA CYS A 55 -7.86 -2.11 15.69
C CYS A 55 -7.53 -3.61 15.62
N GLU A 56 -7.80 -4.26 14.49
CA GLU A 56 -7.52 -5.68 14.30
C GLU A 56 -6.02 -5.97 14.37
N ILE A 57 -5.21 -5.13 13.71
CA ILE A 57 -3.75 -5.22 13.73
C ILE A 57 -3.22 -4.98 15.15
N PHE A 58 -3.76 -3.99 15.86
CA PHE A 58 -3.36 -3.66 17.22
C PHE A 58 -3.76 -4.76 18.23
N ARG A 59 -5.02 -5.25 18.18
CA ARG A 59 -5.58 -6.19 19.16
C ARG A 59 -4.96 -7.58 19.12
N LYS A 60 -4.57 -8.05 17.95
CA LYS A 60 -4.04 -9.40 17.79
C LYS A 60 -2.59 -9.52 18.18
N ASP A 61 -1.98 -8.40 18.61
CA ASP A 61 -0.52 -8.37 18.81
C ASP A 61 0.20 -9.02 17.60
N ILE A 62 -0.40 -8.78 16.43
CA ILE A 62 -0.02 -9.44 15.17
C ILE A 62 1.40 -9.05 14.82
N VAL A 63 1.76 -7.82 15.16
CA VAL A 63 3.10 -7.31 14.94
C VAL A 63 4.10 -8.08 15.80
N GLY A 64 3.75 -8.47 17.04
CA GLY A 64 4.58 -9.31 17.91
C GLY A 64 4.55 -10.80 17.55
N LYS A 65 3.49 -11.25 16.88
CA LYS A 65 3.34 -12.64 16.39
C LYS A 65 3.67 -12.83 14.93
N PHE A 66 3.94 -11.75 14.22
CA PHE A 66 4.41 -11.80 12.84
C PHE A 66 5.85 -12.32 12.83
N ASP A 67 5.99 -13.62 12.94
CA ASP A 67 7.22 -14.32 12.64
C ASP A 67 7.24 -14.54 11.12
N PRO A 68 8.18 -13.93 10.38
CA PRO A 68 8.29 -14.16 8.95
C PRO A 68 8.56 -15.63 8.60
N ASP A 69 8.96 -16.43 9.58
CA ASP A 69 9.25 -17.86 9.42
C ASP A 69 8.14 -18.77 9.96
N LYS A 70 7.12 -18.21 10.64
CA LYS A 70 5.96 -18.95 11.16
C LYS A 70 4.65 -18.35 10.66
N ILE A 71 3.85 -19.14 10.00
CA ILE A 71 2.46 -18.83 9.64
C ILE A 71 1.60 -19.12 10.87
N PRO A 72 0.73 -18.18 11.33
CA PRO A 72 -0.23 -18.52 12.39
C PRO A 72 -1.09 -19.70 11.99
N ASP A 73 -1.22 -20.71 12.87
CA ASP A 73 -2.09 -21.86 12.67
C ASP A 73 -3.53 -21.40 12.39
N GLY A 74 -4.09 -21.85 11.27
CA GLY A 74 -5.45 -21.54 10.85
C GLY A 74 -5.60 -20.55 9.70
N VAL A 75 -4.50 -19.95 9.21
CA VAL A 75 -4.52 -19.14 7.99
C VAL A 75 -3.82 -19.89 6.87
N VAL A 76 -4.60 -20.61 6.06
CA VAL A 76 -4.08 -21.33 4.90
C VAL A 76 -3.80 -20.30 3.79
N PHE A 77 -2.61 -19.71 3.80
CA PHE A 77 -2.12 -18.98 2.65
C PHE A 77 -1.30 -19.94 1.77
N LYS A 78 -1.82 -20.23 0.59
CA LYS A 78 -1.02 -20.86 -0.48
C LYS A 78 -0.07 -19.79 -1.02
N CYS A 79 1.05 -19.57 -0.35
CA CYS A 79 2.07 -18.63 -0.80
C CYS A 79 3.41 -19.33 -0.91
N GLU A 80 4.12 -18.99 -1.98
CA GLU A 80 5.51 -19.41 -2.15
C GLU A 80 6.38 -18.86 -1.01
N PRO A 81 7.33 -19.64 -0.49
CA PRO A 81 8.20 -19.19 0.59
C PRO A 81 8.98 -17.93 0.18
N GLY A 82 8.87 -16.88 0.96
CA GLY A 82 9.70 -15.68 0.85
C GLY A 82 9.09 -14.48 0.15
N LYS A 83 7.94 -14.58 -0.54
CA LYS A 83 7.33 -13.45 -1.24
C LYS A 83 5.98 -13.04 -0.62
N GLY A 84 5.89 -11.84 -0.08
CA GLY A 84 4.61 -11.15 0.11
C GLY A 84 3.76 -11.54 1.31
N ARG A 85 4.29 -12.06 2.41
CA ARG A 85 3.53 -12.51 3.60
C ARG A 85 2.69 -11.39 4.22
N PHE A 86 3.27 -10.22 4.46
CA PHE A 86 2.55 -9.09 5.05
C PHE A 86 1.46 -8.54 4.12
N ARG A 87 1.74 -8.46 2.83
CA ARG A 87 0.79 -8.05 1.80
C ARG A 87 -0.46 -8.94 1.79
N HIS A 88 -0.30 -10.26 1.82
CA HIS A 88 -1.42 -11.20 1.83
C HIS A 88 -2.21 -11.14 3.13
N PHE A 89 -1.51 -10.95 4.24
CA PHE A 89 -2.12 -10.75 5.55
C PHE A 89 -2.99 -9.49 5.56
N MET A 90 -2.48 -8.34 5.11
CA MET A 90 -3.23 -7.09 4.98
C MET A 90 -4.45 -7.27 4.08
N ARG A 91 -4.28 -7.94 2.93
CA ARG A 91 -5.40 -8.26 2.01
C ARG A 91 -6.52 -8.99 2.73
N GLY A 92 -6.17 -10.01 3.51
CA GLY A 92 -7.15 -10.81 4.25
C GLY A 92 -7.91 -10.00 5.30
N ILE A 93 -7.20 -9.16 6.07
CA ILE A 93 -7.83 -8.30 7.09
C ILE A 93 -8.77 -7.31 6.42
N ILE A 94 -8.30 -6.55 5.44
CA ILE A 94 -9.10 -5.52 4.76
C ILE A 94 -10.38 -6.14 4.20
N ARG A 95 -10.26 -7.25 3.45
CA ARG A 95 -11.40 -7.96 2.89
C ARG A 95 -12.41 -8.41 3.95
N ASN A 96 -11.93 -9.06 5.00
CA ASN A 96 -12.80 -9.59 6.04
C ASN A 96 -13.55 -8.48 6.78
N GLN A 97 -12.88 -7.36 7.09
CA GLN A 97 -13.52 -6.22 7.74
C GLN A 97 -14.51 -5.51 6.82
N ALA A 98 -14.18 -5.34 5.53
CA ALA A 98 -15.10 -4.76 4.56
C ALA A 98 -16.36 -5.63 4.36
N LEU A 99 -16.21 -6.94 4.23
CA LEU A 99 -17.35 -7.87 4.16
C LEU A 99 -18.19 -7.84 5.44
N ALA A 100 -17.58 -7.68 6.61
CA ALA A 100 -18.32 -7.54 7.85
C ALA A 100 -19.18 -6.26 7.87
N ILE A 101 -18.65 -5.14 7.36
CA ILE A 101 -19.41 -3.88 7.21
C ILE A 101 -20.58 -4.07 6.23
N ILE A 102 -20.33 -4.68 5.08
CA ILE A 102 -21.39 -4.93 4.07
C ILE A 102 -22.50 -5.81 4.63
N ARG A 103 -22.17 -6.86 5.38
CA ARG A 103 -23.19 -7.74 6.02
C ARG A 103 -24.04 -6.99 7.02
N GLN A 104 -23.52 -5.99 7.71
CA GLN A 104 -24.28 -5.19 8.66
C GLN A 104 -25.33 -4.27 8.02
N ARG A 105 -25.23 -3.98 6.71
CA ARG A 105 -26.27 -3.25 5.96
C ARG A 105 -27.54 -4.07 5.77
N GLN A 106 -27.46 -5.39 5.81
CA GLN A 106 -28.61 -6.25 5.55
C GLN A 106 -29.52 -6.31 6.77
N PRO A 107 -30.86 -6.07 6.62
CA PRO A 107 -31.79 -6.27 7.71
C PRO A 107 -31.73 -7.71 8.20
N HIS A 108 -31.76 -7.92 9.51
CA HIS A 108 -31.84 -9.25 10.13
C HIS A 108 -33.08 -9.98 9.59
N GLY A 109 -32.93 -10.91 8.67
CA GLY A 109 -34.04 -11.67 8.10
C GLY A 109 -33.78 -12.32 6.74
N SER A 110 -32.74 -11.96 6.03
CA SER A 110 -32.35 -12.67 4.81
C SER A 110 -31.53 -13.91 5.18
N LEU A 111 -32.17 -15.08 5.10
CA LEU A 111 -31.54 -16.40 5.27
C LEU A 111 -30.66 -16.81 4.08
N ASP A 112 -30.32 -15.90 3.18
CA ASP A 112 -29.25 -16.11 2.23
C ASP A 112 -27.91 -16.06 2.96
N VAL A 113 -27.56 -17.20 3.56
CA VAL A 113 -26.17 -17.51 3.89
C VAL A 113 -25.39 -17.31 2.59
N PRO A 114 -24.46 -16.39 2.49
CA PRO A 114 -23.62 -16.33 1.31
C PRO A 114 -22.95 -17.69 1.19
N GLY A 115 -23.35 -18.44 0.16
CA GLY A 115 -22.67 -19.66 -0.24
C GLY A 115 -21.19 -19.44 -0.43
N ALA A 116 -20.44 -20.48 -0.78
CA ALA A 116 -19.03 -20.40 -1.10
C ALA A 116 -18.72 -19.12 -1.89
N PRO A 117 -17.59 -18.45 -1.62
CA PRO A 117 -17.23 -17.19 -2.30
C PRO A 117 -17.39 -17.38 -3.80
N ASP A 118 -18.13 -16.46 -4.44
CA ASP A 118 -18.27 -16.48 -5.90
C ASP A 118 -16.88 -16.41 -6.53
N PRO A 119 -16.44 -17.42 -7.32
CA PRO A 119 -15.11 -17.41 -7.92
C PRO A 119 -14.85 -16.18 -8.79
N VAL A 120 -15.89 -15.60 -9.39
CA VAL A 120 -15.79 -14.36 -10.20
C VAL A 120 -15.52 -13.17 -9.30
N ALA A 121 -16.26 -13.06 -8.19
CA ALA A 121 -16.05 -12.01 -7.21
C ALA A 121 -14.68 -12.12 -6.51
N GLU A 122 -14.19 -13.33 -6.29
CA GLU A 122 -12.86 -13.56 -5.72
C GLU A 122 -11.77 -13.12 -6.68
N LYS A 123 -11.87 -13.50 -7.95
CA LYS A 123 -10.91 -13.09 -8.98
C LYS A 123 -10.89 -11.57 -9.15
N GLN A 124 -12.07 -10.94 -9.20
CA GLN A 124 -12.17 -9.48 -9.29
C GLN A 124 -11.48 -8.79 -8.10
N TRP A 125 -11.69 -9.31 -6.89
CA TRP A 125 -11.01 -8.81 -5.69
C TRP A 125 -9.49 -8.96 -5.76
N GLU A 126 -8.99 -10.07 -6.34
CA GLU A 126 -7.54 -10.26 -6.52
C GLU A 126 -6.95 -9.27 -7.51
N ASP A 127 -7.63 -9.01 -8.63
CA ASP A 127 -7.20 -8.06 -9.65
C ASP A 127 -7.23 -6.62 -9.10
N ASP A 128 -8.28 -6.26 -8.36
CA ASP A 128 -8.42 -4.94 -7.71
C ASP A 128 -7.34 -4.74 -6.64
N TRP A 129 -7.11 -5.74 -5.80
CA TRP A 129 -6.04 -5.70 -4.80
C TRP A 129 -4.64 -5.54 -5.43
N GLU A 130 -4.36 -6.27 -6.52
CA GLU A 130 -3.08 -6.15 -7.21
C GLU A 130 -2.87 -4.73 -7.71
N ARG A 131 -3.88 -4.14 -8.35
CA ARG A 131 -3.85 -2.77 -8.86
C ARG A 131 -3.59 -1.75 -7.73
N GLU A 132 -4.35 -1.84 -6.64
CA GLU A 132 -4.23 -0.91 -5.52
C GLU A 132 -2.90 -1.07 -4.79
N TRP A 133 -2.39 -2.30 -4.69
CA TRP A 133 -1.08 -2.56 -4.12
C TRP A 133 0.05 -1.97 -4.98
N GLN A 134 0.00 -2.13 -6.29
CA GLN A 134 0.98 -1.52 -7.20
C GLN A 134 0.94 0.01 -7.13
N HIS A 135 -0.25 0.58 -7.07
CA HIS A 135 -0.42 2.02 -6.87
C HIS A 135 0.19 2.48 -5.54
N HIS A 136 -0.07 1.75 -4.47
CA HIS A 136 0.50 2.04 -3.16
C HIS A 136 2.04 2.00 -3.18
N LEU A 137 2.64 0.97 -3.76
CA LEU A 137 4.08 0.87 -3.92
C LEU A 137 4.66 2.05 -4.71
N TYR A 138 3.97 2.47 -5.76
CA TYR A 138 4.39 3.62 -6.56
C TYR A 138 4.37 4.93 -5.76
N ILE A 139 3.31 5.19 -5.00
CA ILE A 139 3.22 6.38 -4.13
C ILE A 139 4.33 6.37 -3.08
N GLU A 140 4.58 5.24 -2.42
CA GLU A 140 5.67 5.13 -1.45
C GLU A 140 7.05 5.32 -2.12
N ALA A 141 7.24 4.79 -3.32
CA ALA A 141 8.47 5.00 -4.08
C ALA A 141 8.69 6.47 -4.48
N LEU A 142 7.62 7.21 -4.78
CA LEU A 142 7.72 8.66 -5.06
C LEU A 142 8.11 9.46 -3.81
N LYS A 143 7.59 9.11 -2.64
CA LYS A 143 7.97 9.74 -1.36
C LYS A 143 9.46 9.52 -1.09
N GLU A 144 9.92 8.29 -1.28
CA GLU A 144 11.31 7.90 -1.06
C GLU A 144 12.24 8.54 -2.11
N LEU A 145 11.83 8.59 -3.39
CA LEU A 145 12.58 9.25 -4.45
C LEU A 145 12.92 10.71 -4.07
N LYS A 146 11.94 11.44 -3.52
CA LYS A 146 12.12 12.83 -3.09
C LYS A 146 13.24 13.02 -2.08
N LEU A 147 13.55 11.96 -1.31
CA LEU A 147 14.63 11.97 -0.32
C LEU A 147 15.98 11.54 -0.92
N ARG A 148 15.96 10.79 -2.05
CA ARG A 148 17.18 10.23 -2.68
C ARG A 148 17.79 11.10 -3.78
N VAL A 149 17.06 12.10 -4.27
CA VAL A 149 17.54 13.01 -5.32
C VAL A 149 17.51 14.45 -4.87
N ASP A 150 18.30 15.31 -5.52
CA ASP A 150 18.24 16.76 -5.25
C ASP A 150 16.92 17.37 -5.74
N ALA A 151 16.52 18.49 -5.12
CA ALA A 151 15.26 19.15 -5.38
C ALA A 151 15.05 19.54 -6.85
N LYS A 152 16.12 19.93 -7.57
CA LYS A 152 16.04 20.34 -8.96
C LYS A 152 15.79 19.15 -9.89
N THR A 153 16.45 18.02 -9.63
CA THR A 153 16.23 16.74 -10.33
C THR A 153 14.81 16.23 -10.08
N TYR A 154 14.33 16.26 -8.81
CA TYR A 154 12.97 15.86 -8.49
C TYR A 154 11.94 16.75 -9.20
N SER A 155 12.10 18.09 -9.15
CA SER A 155 11.19 19.03 -9.82
C SER A 155 11.13 18.82 -11.33
N ALA A 156 12.27 18.55 -11.97
CA ALA A 156 12.32 18.26 -13.41
C ALA A 156 11.55 16.98 -13.75
N PHE A 157 11.73 15.93 -12.95
CA PHE A 157 10.98 14.69 -13.09
C PHE A 157 9.47 14.90 -12.85
N GLU A 158 9.09 15.57 -11.77
CA GLU A 158 7.68 15.81 -11.42
C GLU A 158 6.95 16.61 -12.50
N LEU A 159 7.53 17.74 -12.95
CA LEU A 159 6.90 18.58 -13.95
C LEU A 159 6.81 17.89 -15.32
N TYR A 160 7.86 17.16 -15.72
CA TYR A 160 7.89 16.52 -17.04
C TYR A 160 7.18 15.17 -17.06
N ALA A 161 7.51 14.27 -16.12
CA ALA A 161 7.04 12.88 -16.18
C ALA A 161 5.68 12.67 -15.49
N VAL A 162 5.39 13.41 -14.40
CA VAL A 162 4.15 13.25 -13.64
C VAL A 162 3.08 14.21 -14.14
N GLN A 163 3.43 15.50 -14.31
CA GLN A 163 2.47 16.51 -14.76
C GLN A 163 2.34 16.62 -16.29
N GLY A 164 3.19 15.95 -17.06
CA GLY A 164 3.12 15.91 -18.52
C GLY A 164 3.49 17.22 -19.22
N ARG A 165 4.23 18.14 -18.57
CA ARG A 165 4.65 19.40 -19.19
C ARG A 165 5.67 19.16 -20.28
N LYS A 166 5.73 20.08 -21.25
CA LYS A 166 6.70 19.98 -22.35
C LYS A 166 8.13 20.15 -21.81
N PRO A 167 9.10 19.32 -22.27
CA PRO A 167 10.46 19.38 -21.74
C PRO A 167 11.14 20.73 -21.94
N ALA A 168 10.82 21.47 -23.00
CA ALA A 168 11.35 22.79 -23.24
C ALA A 168 10.84 23.83 -22.20
N GLU A 169 9.57 23.75 -21.81
CA GLU A 169 8.97 24.61 -20.76
C GLU A 169 9.60 24.32 -19.40
N VAL A 170 9.78 23.03 -19.06
CA VAL A 170 10.43 22.60 -17.83
C VAL A 170 11.89 23.05 -17.78
N ALA A 171 12.62 22.90 -18.90
CA ALA A 171 13.99 23.34 -19.01
C ALA A 171 14.13 24.86 -18.79
N GLN A 172 13.27 25.66 -19.39
CA GLN A 172 13.23 27.11 -19.20
C GLN A 172 12.88 27.48 -17.76
N PHE A 173 11.86 26.83 -17.18
CA PHE A 173 11.39 27.13 -15.80
C PHE A 173 12.44 26.81 -14.73
N LEU A 174 13.17 25.71 -14.90
CA LEU A 174 14.18 25.25 -13.93
C LEU A 174 15.61 25.70 -14.26
N GLU A 175 15.77 26.48 -15.32
CA GLU A 175 17.10 26.89 -15.82
C GLU A 175 18.03 25.69 -16.07
N LEU A 176 17.51 24.73 -16.84
CA LEU A 176 18.19 23.51 -17.24
C LEU A 176 18.27 23.41 -18.76
N SER A 177 19.12 22.50 -19.25
CA SER A 177 19.04 22.06 -20.65
C SER A 177 17.90 21.06 -20.83
N VAL A 178 17.31 20.98 -22.02
CA VAL A 178 16.32 19.95 -22.36
C VAL A 178 16.90 18.53 -22.16
N ALA A 179 18.18 18.35 -22.48
CA ALA A 179 18.90 17.09 -22.25
C ALA A 179 18.93 16.74 -20.75
N SER A 180 19.14 17.72 -19.88
CA SER A 180 19.12 17.52 -18.41
C SER A 180 17.74 17.08 -17.91
N VAL A 181 16.64 17.60 -18.49
CA VAL A 181 15.28 17.17 -18.14
C VAL A 181 15.05 15.70 -18.48
N TYR A 182 15.50 15.25 -19.67
CA TYR A 182 15.42 13.83 -20.04
C TYR A 182 16.29 12.94 -19.15
N THR A 183 17.51 13.38 -18.83
CA THR A 183 18.41 12.66 -17.92
C THR A 183 17.80 12.54 -16.52
N ALA A 184 17.21 13.61 -15.99
CA ALA A 184 16.51 13.59 -14.71
C ALA A 184 15.38 12.56 -14.70
N LYS A 185 14.56 12.51 -15.76
CA LYS A 185 13.49 11.51 -15.89
C LYS A 185 14.05 10.09 -15.87
N SER A 186 15.05 9.77 -16.70
CA SER A 186 15.63 8.43 -16.77
C SER A 186 16.18 8.00 -15.42
N ARG A 187 17.01 8.85 -14.81
CA ARG A 187 17.59 8.60 -13.47
C ARG A 187 16.53 8.36 -12.40
N CYS A 188 15.49 9.20 -12.37
CA CYS A 188 14.40 9.03 -11.38
C CYS A 188 13.63 7.74 -11.61
N ILE A 189 13.36 7.34 -12.86
CA ILE A 189 12.69 6.07 -13.18
C ILE A 189 13.53 4.88 -12.72
N ASP A 190 14.84 4.89 -12.90
CA ASP A 190 15.70 3.80 -12.48
C ASP A 190 15.76 3.69 -10.95
N ILE A 191 15.81 4.83 -10.25
CA ILE A 191 15.73 4.86 -8.78
C ILE A 191 14.37 4.35 -8.29
N ILE A 192 13.25 4.76 -8.91
CA ILE A 192 11.90 4.27 -8.57
C ILE A 192 11.83 2.75 -8.72
N LYS A 193 12.35 2.19 -9.80
CA LYS A 193 12.38 0.74 -10.00
C LYS A 193 13.14 0.03 -8.88
N SER A 194 14.32 0.54 -8.52
CA SER A 194 15.11 -0.01 -7.41
C SER A 194 14.34 0.05 -6.10
N ILE A 195 13.70 1.18 -5.78
CA ILE A 195 12.88 1.33 -4.58
C ILE A 195 11.71 0.34 -4.57
N ILE A 196 11.00 0.19 -5.70
CA ILE A 196 9.88 -0.75 -5.80
C ILE A 196 10.34 -2.19 -5.56
N GLU A 197 11.49 -2.60 -6.11
CA GLU A 197 12.04 -3.94 -5.84
C GLU A 197 12.41 -4.09 -4.35
N GLU A 198 13.06 -3.10 -3.75
CA GLU A 198 13.33 -3.08 -2.30
C GLU A 198 12.04 -3.20 -1.46
N LEU A 199 10.94 -2.57 -1.91
CA LEU A 199 9.65 -2.63 -1.23
C LEU A 199 8.91 -3.96 -1.43
N LYS A 200 9.16 -4.68 -2.53
CA LYS A 200 8.56 -5.99 -2.81
C LYS A 200 9.23 -7.14 -2.04
N GLU A 201 10.52 -7.02 -1.76
CA GLU A 201 11.29 -8.03 -1.04
C GLU A 201 11.00 -8.06 0.47
N GLN A 202 10.13 -7.17 0.92
CA GLN A 202 9.69 -7.00 2.31
C GLN A 202 8.34 -7.69 2.56
#